data_e42389aef6495e7f621c17b4ecc7996c
#
_entry.id   e42389aef6495e7f621c17b4ecc7996c
#
_cell.length_a   1.000
_cell.length_b   1.000
_cell.length_c   1.000
_cell.angle_alpha   90.00
_cell.angle_beta   90.00
_cell.angle_gamma   90.00
#
_symmetry.space_group_name_H-M   'P 1'
#
loop_
_entity.id
_entity.type
_entity.pdbx_description
1 polymer ?
#
loop_
_entity_poly.entity_id
_entity_poly.type
_entity_poly.pdbx_seq_one_letter_code
_entity_poly.pdbx_strand_id
1 'polypeptide(L)'
;YLLHQFLSPIANKRTDAYGGNFENRIRFPMQVFKAVRAAFPGVLGMRLSATDWVDNGWTPEETADFVARLKQEGMNFVHISTAGVAAQQKIPVGPEFQVPFAKLVKDKTGLPTIAVGLITDPHRADDIIKRGDADLVALARSFLYKPRWMWEAAAALQGTVEASPQYWRSLPREAQTIFGPVRVGQR
;
A
#
# COMPACT_ATOMS: atom_id res chain seq x y z
N TYR A 1 -8.90 6.20 -9.06
CA TYR A 1 -10.32 5.95 -8.69
C TYR A 1 -11.16 5.38 -9.83
N LEU A 2 -10.86 5.69 -11.11
CA LEU A 2 -11.67 5.19 -12.26
C LEU A 2 -11.87 3.67 -12.21
N LEU A 3 -10.81 2.89 -11.99
CA LEU A 3 -10.93 1.42 -11.96
C LEU A 3 -11.82 0.95 -10.81
N HIS A 4 -11.72 1.60 -9.64
CA HIS A 4 -12.55 1.26 -8.50
C HIS A 4 -14.04 1.58 -8.73
N GLN A 5 -14.37 2.59 -9.52
CA GLN A 5 -15.75 2.88 -9.93
C GLN A 5 -16.38 1.74 -10.74
N PHE A 6 -15.59 0.92 -11.44
CA PHE A 6 -16.07 -0.30 -12.07
C PHE A 6 -16.18 -1.48 -11.08
N LEU A 7 -15.26 -1.59 -10.12
CA LEU A 7 -15.26 -2.67 -9.13
C LEU A 7 -16.43 -2.56 -8.14
N SER A 8 -16.68 -1.35 -7.63
CA SER A 8 -17.69 -1.10 -6.60
C SER A 8 -19.12 -1.24 -7.10
N PRO A 9 -19.95 -2.12 -6.51
CA PRO A 9 -21.36 -2.22 -6.88
C PRO A 9 -22.18 -1.00 -6.44
N ILE A 10 -21.64 -0.15 -5.55
CA ILE A 10 -22.27 1.12 -5.16
C ILE A 10 -22.14 2.14 -6.28
N ALA A 11 -20.96 2.24 -6.92
CA ALA A 11 -20.70 3.19 -7.99
C ALA A 11 -21.09 2.63 -9.36
N ASN A 12 -20.86 1.35 -9.62
CA ASN A 12 -21.14 0.71 -10.90
C ASN A 12 -22.60 0.26 -10.99
N LYS A 13 -23.42 1.07 -11.64
CA LYS A 13 -24.86 0.78 -11.93
C LYS A 13 -25.10 0.32 -13.37
N ARG A 14 -24.04 -0.10 -14.07
CA ARG A 14 -24.15 -0.59 -15.46
C ARG A 14 -24.88 -1.92 -15.52
N THR A 15 -25.60 -2.10 -16.61
CA THR A 15 -26.39 -3.32 -16.91
C THR A 15 -25.82 -4.12 -18.08
N ASP A 16 -24.68 -3.67 -18.63
CA ASP A 16 -23.96 -4.34 -19.71
C ASP A 16 -22.87 -5.30 -19.16
N ALA A 17 -22.02 -5.77 -20.06
CA ALA A 17 -20.91 -6.69 -19.73
C ALA A 17 -19.86 -6.15 -18.74
N TYR A 18 -19.97 -4.91 -18.29
CA TYR A 18 -19.04 -4.26 -17.36
C TYR A 18 -19.69 -3.94 -15.99
N GLY A 19 -20.91 -4.38 -15.73
CA GLY A 19 -21.63 -4.16 -14.48
C GLY A 19 -22.37 -5.38 -13.97
N GLY A 20 -22.99 -5.24 -12.80
CA GLY A 20 -23.74 -6.31 -12.16
C GLY A 20 -22.84 -7.24 -11.32
N ASN A 21 -22.63 -8.48 -11.76
CA ASN A 21 -21.87 -9.48 -11.01
C ASN A 21 -20.35 -9.18 -10.95
N PHE A 22 -19.65 -9.87 -10.07
CA PHE A 22 -18.21 -9.72 -9.85
C PHE A 22 -17.39 -9.83 -11.15
N GLU A 23 -17.66 -10.84 -11.99
CA GLU A 23 -16.93 -11.08 -13.24
C GLU A 23 -17.03 -9.89 -14.22
N ASN A 24 -18.18 -9.29 -14.31
CA ASN A 24 -18.39 -8.11 -15.15
C ASN A 24 -17.72 -6.87 -14.57
N ARG A 25 -17.80 -6.66 -13.25
CA ARG A 25 -17.21 -5.50 -12.58
C ARG A 25 -15.68 -5.50 -12.66
N ILE A 26 -15.02 -6.65 -12.58
CA ILE A 26 -13.56 -6.75 -12.72
C ILE A 26 -13.08 -6.68 -14.18
N ARG A 27 -13.94 -6.86 -15.17
CA ARG A 27 -13.59 -6.97 -16.60
C ARG A 27 -12.77 -5.78 -17.09
N PHE A 28 -13.21 -4.55 -16.87
CA PHE A 28 -12.50 -3.36 -17.34
C PHE A 28 -11.16 -3.18 -16.59
N PRO A 29 -11.09 -3.26 -15.25
CA PRO A 29 -9.80 -3.24 -14.54
C PRO A 29 -8.81 -4.31 -15.01
N MET A 30 -9.27 -5.52 -15.31
CA MET A 30 -8.43 -6.59 -15.88
C MET A 30 -7.90 -6.23 -17.27
N GLN A 31 -8.74 -5.67 -18.14
CA GLN A 31 -8.31 -5.23 -19.48
C GLN A 31 -7.25 -4.14 -19.39
N VAL A 32 -7.43 -3.17 -18.49
CA VAL A 32 -6.43 -2.11 -18.25
C VAL A 32 -5.12 -2.71 -17.74
N PHE A 33 -5.17 -3.63 -16.77
CA PHE A 33 -3.97 -4.27 -16.25
C PHE A 33 -3.23 -5.04 -17.35
N LYS A 34 -3.93 -5.85 -18.16
CA LYS A 34 -3.34 -6.60 -19.28
C LYS A 34 -2.69 -5.68 -20.30
N ALA A 35 -3.33 -4.57 -20.64
CA ALA A 35 -2.78 -3.60 -21.59
C ALA A 35 -1.49 -2.95 -21.04
N VAL A 36 -1.47 -2.57 -19.75
CA VAL A 36 -0.27 -2.05 -19.11
C VAL A 36 0.83 -3.12 -19.02
N ARG A 37 0.48 -4.35 -18.65
CA ARG A 37 1.43 -5.46 -18.57
C ARG A 37 2.09 -5.75 -19.92
N ALA A 38 1.32 -5.71 -20.99
CA ALA A 38 1.85 -5.91 -22.35
C ALA A 38 2.82 -4.81 -22.78
N ALA A 39 2.57 -3.57 -22.36
CA ALA A 39 3.41 -2.41 -22.70
C ALA A 39 4.63 -2.24 -21.76
N PHE A 40 4.59 -2.78 -20.54
CA PHE A 40 5.62 -2.59 -19.53
C PHE A 40 6.08 -3.93 -18.95
N PRO A 41 7.29 -4.43 -19.33
CA PRO A 41 7.78 -5.73 -18.88
C PRO A 41 8.39 -5.72 -17.47
N GLY A 42 8.58 -4.55 -16.85
CA GLY A 42 9.19 -4.40 -15.53
C GLY A 42 8.29 -4.81 -14.37
N VAL A 43 8.69 -4.47 -13.15
CA VAL A 43 7.91 -4.76 -11.93
C VAL A 43 6.63 -3.92 -11.94
N LEU A 44 5.48 -4.59 -11.98
CA LEU A 44 4.16 -3.98 -12.09
C LEU A 44 3.29 -4.37 -10.90
N GLY A 45 2.71 -3.38 -10.24
CA GLY A 45 1.72 -3.55 -9.19
C GLY A 45 0.49 -2.70 -9.40
N MET A 46 -0.49 -2.86 -8.53
CA MET A 46 -1.70 -2.05 -8.51
C MET A 46 -2.02 -1.60 -7.09
N ARG A 47 -2.49 -0.35 -6.95
CA ARG A 47 -3.10 0.11 -5.70
C ARG A 47 -4.60 -0.06 -5.77
N LEU A 48 -5.17 -0.70 -4.75
CA LEU A 48 -6.59 -1.04 -4.67
C LEU A 48 -7.20 -0.51 -3.36
N SER A 49 -8.46 -0.12 -3.43
CA SER A 49 -9.31 0.06 -2.26
C SER A 49 -9.94 -1.29 -1.92
N ALA A 50 -9.63 -1.82 -0.74
CA ALA A 50 -10.07 -3.16 -0.34
C ALA A 50 -11.54 -3.22 0.05
N THR A 51 -12.15 -2.11 0.44
CA THR A 51 -13.56 -2.04 0.86
C THR A 51 -14.13 -0.64 0.67
N ASP A 52 -15.42 -0.56 0.42
CA ASP A 52 -16.18 0.70 0.35
C ASP A 52 -16.64 1.20 1.73
N TRP A 53 -16.50 0.39 2.79
CA TRP A 53 -17.01 0.70 4.14
C TRP A 53 -18.52 0.97 4.17
N VAL A 54 -19.27 0.31 3.30
CA VAL A 54 -20.72 0.43 3.17
C VAL A 54 -21.31 -0.94 2.88
N ASP A 55 -22.48 -1.23 3.44
CA ASP A 55 -23.21 -2.45 3.17
C ASP A 55 -23.51 -2.62 1.68
N ASN A 56 -23.38 -3.83 1.18
CA ASN A 56 -23.50 -4.16 -0.25
C ASN A 56 -22.51 -3.40 -1.17
N GLY A 57 -21.40 -2.88 -0.61
CA GLY A 57 -20.28 -2.32 -1.35
C GLY A 57 -19.27 -3.38 -1.78
N TRP A 58 -18.14 -2.92 -2.32
CA TRP A 58 -16.98 -3.75 -2.60
C TRP A 58 -16.37 -4.28 -1.30
N THR A 59 -16.04 -5.58 -1.26
CA THR A 59 -15.58 -6.26 -0.04
C THR A 59 -14.09 -6.62 -0.07
N PRO A 60 -13.47 -6.86 1.10
CA PRO A 60 -12.09 -7.33 1.18
C PRO A 60 -11.87 -8.69 0.50
N GLU A 61 -12.86 -9.57 0.56
CA GLU A 61 -12.85 -10.90 -0.06
C GLU A 61 -12.84 -10.77 -1.58
N GLU A 62 -13.71 -9.92 -2.15
CA GLU A 62 -13.71 -9.61 -3.59
C GLU A 62 -12.36 -8.99 -4.03
N THR A 63 -11.76 -8.15 -3.19
CA THR A 63 -10.42 -7.61 -3.45
C THR A 63 -9.39 -8.72 -3.53
N ALA A 64 -9.38 -9.65 -2.59
CA ALA A 64 -8.42 -10.74 -2.58
C ALA A 64 -8.63 -11.70 -3.78
N ASP A 65 -9.88 -11.96 -4.18
CA ASP A 65 -10.20 -12.73 -5.39
C ASP A 65 -9.73 -12.02 -6.67
N PHE A 66 -9.94 -10.72 -6.76
CA PHE A 66 -9.46 -9.92 -7.88
C PHE A 66 -7.93 -9.89 -7.96
N VAL A 67 -7.24 -9.72 -6.83
CA VAL A 67 -5.77 -9.76 -6.74
C VAL A 67 -5.22 -11.12 -7.15
N ALA A 68 -5.89 -12.21 -6.76
CA ALA A 68 -5.49 -13.56 -7.19
C ALA A 68 -5.52 -13.72 -8.72
N ARG A 69 -6.50 -13.12 -9.41
CA ARG A 69 -6.56 -13.11 -10.88
C ARG A 69 -5.50 -12.21 -11.49
N LEU A 70 -5.25 -11.03 -10.92
CA LEU A 70 -4.18 -10.14 -11.37
C LEU A 70 -2.80 -10.79 -11.23
N LYS A 71 -2.59 -11.62 -10.19
CA LYS A 71 -1.37 -12.42 -10.03
C LYS A 71 -1.16 -13.37 -11.20
N GLN A 72 -2.21 -14.05 -11.65
CA GLN A 72 -2.16 -14.95 -12.81
C GLN A 72 -1.80 -14.20 -14.11
N GLU A 73 -2.13 -12.93 -14.21
CA GLU A 73 -1.80 -12.03 -15.32
C GLU A 73 -0.43 -11.34 -15.16
N GLY A 74 0.36 -11.75 -14.17
CA GLY A 74 1.73 -11.26 -13.98
C GLY A 74 1.88 -10.02 -13.10
N MET A 75 0.97 -9.77 -12.17
CA MET A 75 1.15 -8.75 -11.14
C MET A 75 2.24 -9.17 -10.15
N ASN A 76 3.14 -8.26 -9.82
CA ASN A 76 4.30 -8.52 -8.97
C ASN A 76 4.09 -8.12 -7.50
N PHE A 77 3.29 -7.11 -7.23
CA PHE A 77 2.97 -6.64 -5.88
C PHE A 77 1.64 -5.91 -5.84
N VAL A 78 1.06 -5.75 -4.66
CA VAL A 78 -0.18 -5.00 -4.49
C VAL A 78 -0.06 -4.00 -3.33
N HIS A 79 -0.63 -2.81 -3.50
CA HIS A 79 -0.76 -1.80 -2.45
C HIS A 79 -2.23 -1.71 -2.02
N ILE A 80 -2.51 -2.03 -0.77
CA ILE A 80 -3.87 -2.07 -0.24
C ILE A 80 -4.20 -0.82 0.55
N SER A 81 -5.26 -0.16 0.13
CA SER A 81 -5.88 0.99 0.79
C SER A 81 -7.38 0.73 0.94
N THR A 82 -8.17 1.72 1.31
CA THR A 82 -9.63 1.60 1.39
C THR A 82 -10.33 2.91 1.02
N ALA A 83 -11.65 2.84 0.82
CA ALA A 83 -12.57 3.97 0.72
C ALA A 83 -12.48 4.84 -0.55
N GLY A 84 -13.29 5.87 -0.56
CA GLY A 84 -13.26 6.95 -1.55
C GLY A 84 -14.38 6.91 -2.59
N VAL A 85 -15.35 6.00 -2.50
CA VAL A 85 -16.44 5.86 -3.49
C VAL A 85 -17.79 6.37 -2.97
N ALA A 86 -18.11 6.11 -1.71
CA ALA A 86 -19.42 6.40 -1.15
C ALA A 86 -19.37 7.51 -0.11
N ALA A 87 -20.28 8.49 -0.18
CA ALA A 87 -20.37 9.57 0.81
C ALA A 87 -20.81 9.06 2.19
N GLN A 88 -21.60 7.98 2.23
CA GLN A 88 -22.13 7.35 3.44
C GLN A 88 -21.18 6.36 4.12
N GLN A 89 -19.94 6.24 3.63
CA GLN A 89 -18.93 5.35 4.22
C GLN A 89 -18.67 5.64 5.70
N LYS A 90 -18.58 4.59 6.51
CA LYS A 90 -18.27 4.68 7.95
C LYS A 90 -16.92 4.04 8.21
N ILE A 91 -15.87 4.85 8.14
CA ILE A 91 -14.49 4.38 8.31
C ILE A 91 -14.10 4.43 9.79
N PRO A 92 -13.73 3.31 10.42
CA PRO A 92 -13.19 3.30 11.78
C PRO A 92 -11.74 3.80 11.78
N VAL A 93 -11.56 5.11 11.55
CA VAL A 93 -10.25 5.72 11.40
C VAL A 93 -9.43 5.58 12.69
N GLY A 94 -8.28 4.94 12.60
CA GLY A 94 -7.33 4.75 13.69
C GLY A 94 -5.97 4.26 13.18
N PRO A 95 -4.94 4.15 14.02
CA PRO A 95 -3.66 3.58 13.63
C PRO A 95 -3.84 2.18 13.01
N GLU A 96 -3.21 1.95 11.88
CA GLU A 96 -3.20 0.64 11.18
C GLU A 96 -4.57 0.16 10.65
N PHE A 97 -5.61 1.01 10.59
CA PHE A 97 -6.99 0.61 10.27
C PHE A 97 -7.16 -0.12 8.92
N GLN A 98 -6.18 -0.02 8.02
CA GLN A 98 -6.19 -0.71 6.72
C GLN A 98 -5.26 -1.94 6.66
N VAL A 99 -4.40 -2.12 7.67
CA VAL A 99 -3.44 -3.24 7.71
C VAL A 99 -4.10 -4.62 7.66
N PRO A 100 -5.24 -4.88 8.34
CA PRO A 100 -5.91 -6.17 8.26
C PRO A 100 -6.30 -6.58 6.84
N PHE A 101 -6.62 -5.63 5.96
CA PHE A 101 -6.95 -5.93 4.57
C PHE A 101 -5.71 -6.27 3.73
N ALA A 102 -4.59 -5.60 4.02
CA ALA A 102 -3.31 -5.95 3.40
C ALA A 102 -2.92 -7.40 3.77
N LYS A 103 -3.06 -7.75 5.06
CA LYS A 103 -2.82 -9.10 5.55
C LYS A 103 -3.72 -10.14 4.86
N LEU A 104 -5.01 -9.90 4.79
CA LEU A 104 -5.97 -10.81 4.14
C LEU A 104 -5.58 -11.08 2.68
N VAL A 105 -5.24 -10.04 1.92
CA VAL A 105 -4.81 -10.18 0.53
C VAL A 105 -3.48 -10.93 0.43
N LYS A 106 -2.52 -10.62 1.31
CA LYS A 106 -1.23 -11.33 1.37
C LYS A 106 -1.41 -12.81 1.66
N ASP A 107 -2.16 -13.14 2.70
CA ASP A 107 -2.40 -14.53 3.12
C ASP A 107 -3.07 -15.34 1.99
N LYS A 108 -4.03 -14.75 1.29
CA LYS A 108 -4.76 -15.42 0.21
C LYS A 108 -3.96 -15.56 -1.08
N THR A 109 -3.10 -14.61 -1.39
CA THR A 109 -2.45 -14.54 -2.70
C THR A 109 -0.95 -14.85 -2.67
N GLY A 110 -0.28 -14.65 -1.54
CA GLY A 110 1.17 -14.77 -1.42
C GLY A 110 1.93 -13.69 -2.23
N LEU A 111 1.26 -12.62 -2.70
CA LEU A 111 1.92 -11.51 -3.36
C LEU A 111 2.59 -10.60 -2.34
N PRO A 112 3.76 -10.01 -2.65
CA PRO A 112 4.31 -8.90 -1.90
C PRO A 112 3.27 -7.79 -1.75
N THR A 113 3.01 -7.38 -0.50
CA THR A 113 1.91 -6.48 -0.19
C THR A 113 2.40 -5.24 0.55
N ILE A 114 1.90 -4.08 0.14
CA ILE A 114 2.18 -2.79 0.78
C ILE A 114 0.95 -2.40 1.61
N ALA A 115 1.14 -2.20 2.92
CA ALA A 115 0.12 -1.67 3.81
C ALA A 115 0.23 -0.15 3.97
N VAL A 116 -0.90 0.50 4.23
CA VAL A 116 -0.99 1.93 4.55
C VAL A 116 -2.11 2.13 5.58
N GLY A 117 -2.17 3.26 6.25
CA GLY A 117 -3.29 3.62 7.12
C GLY A 117 -2.84 4.17 8.47
N LEU A 118 -2.53 5.48 8.54
CA LEU A 118 -2.07 6.16 9.76
C LEU A 118 -0.90 5.45 10.47
N ILE A 119 -0.01 4.87 9.69
CA ILE A 119 1.26 4.34 10.17
C ILE A 119 2.20 5.55 10.30
N THR A 120 2.48 5.98 11.53
CA THR A 120 3.29 7.17 11.82
C THR A 120 4.49 6.85 12.71
N ASP A 121 4.36 5.84 13.54
CA ASP A 121 5.37 5.39 14.50
C ASP A 121 6.29 4.34 13.88
N PRO A 122 7.64 4.48 13.99
CA PRO A 122 8.59 3.52 13.44
C PRO A 122 8.45 2.09 13.99
N HIS A 123 8.19 1.95 15.29
CA HIS A 123 8.06 0.62 15.90
C HIS A 123 6.80 -0.09 15.38
N ARG A 124 5.69 0.62 15.22
CA ARG A 124 4.48 0.06 14.60
C ARG A 124 4.71 -0.34 13.15
N ALA A 125 5.46 0.47 12.38
CA ALA A 125 5.82 0.11 11.01
C ALA A 125 6.65 -1.17 10.94
N ASP A 126 7.63 -1.31 11.82
CA ASP A 126 8.47 -2.50 11.95
C ASP A 126 7.66 -3.73 12.42
N ASP A 127 6.76 -3.55 13.39
CA ASP A 127 5.89 -4.61 13.89
C ASP A 127 4.96 -5.18 12.81
N ILE A 128 4.42 -4.35 11.92
CA ILE A 128 3.60 -4.81 10.78
C ILE A 128 4.39 -5.79 9.91
N ILE A 129 5.67 -5.45 9.63
CA ILE A 129 6.54 -6.30 8.83
C ILE A 129 6.93 -7.58 9.60
N LYS A 130 7.32 -7.46 10.86
CA LYS A 130 7.72 -8.60 11.71
C LYS A 130 6.60 -9.60 11.95
N ARG A 131 5.36 -9.14 12.11
CA ARG A 131 4.18 -10.01 12.23
C ARG A 131 3.81 -10.67 10.90
N GLY A 132 4.39 -10.21 9.79
CA GLY A 132 4.07 -10.70 8.45
C GLY A 132 2.75 -10.17 7.91
N ASP A 133 2.19 -9.10 8.47
CA ASP A 133 0.93 -8.51 8.03
C ASP A 133 1.05 -7.83 6.65
N ALA A 134 2.25 -7.34 6.32
CA ALA A 134 2.62 -6.83 5.00
C ALA A 134 4.12 -7.00 4.77
N ASP A 135 4.60 -6.77 3.55
CA ASP A 135 6.03 -6.81 3.20
C ASP A 135 6.64 -5.41 3.19
N LEU A 136 5.81 -4.40 2.97
CA LEU A 136 6.19 -2.99 2.94
C LEU A 136 5.11 -2.15 3.62
N VAL A 137 5.51 -0.99 4.13
CA VAL A 137 4.58 0.03 4.63
C VAL A 137 4.70 1.30 3.80
N ALA A 138 3.57 1.97 3.59
CA ALA A 138 3.49 3.24 2.88
C ALA A 138 3.01 4.34 3.82
N LEU A 139 3.68 5.47 3.75
CA LEU A 139 3.33 6.68 4.49
C LEU A 139 3.05 7.82 3.50
N ALA A 140 2.07 8.66 3.81
CA ALA A 140 1.79 9.86 3.03
C ALA A 140 2.01 11.11 3.87
N ARG A 141 1.06 11.45 4.74
CA ARG A 141 1.11 12.67 5.57
C ARG A 141 2.34 12.73 6.47
N SER A 142 2.81 11.59 6.98
CA SER A 142 4.03 11.53 7.80
C SER A 142 5.25 11.97 7.02
N PHE A 143 5.42 11.54 5.76
CA PHE A 143 6.52 12.00 4.91
C PHE A 143 6.40 13.47 4.49
N LEU A 144 5.17 13.97 4.29
CA LEU A 144 4.96 15.39 3.98
C LEU A 144 5.33 16.28 5.17
N TYR A 145 4.96 15.86 6.37
CA TYR A 145 5.26 16.61 7.60
C TYR A 145 6.71 16.43 8.06
N LYS A 146 7.25 15.21 7.94
CA LYS A 146 8.61 14.82 8.31
C LYS A 146 9.32 14.16 7.11
N PRO A 147 9.88 14.94 6.17
CA PRO A 147 10.52 14.39 4.97
C PRO A 147 11.68 13.41 5.25
N ARG A 148 12.27 13.49 6.45
CA ARG A 148 13.33 12.60 6.92
C ARG A 148 12.85 11.55 7.92
N TRP A 149 11.59 11.17 7.86
CA TRP A 149 11.01 10.14 8.73
C TRP A 149 11.82 8.84 8.73
N MET A 150 12.44 8.46 7.60
CA MET A 150 13.30 7.27 7.53
C MET A 150 14.54 7.38 8.42
N TRP A 151 15.08 8.57 8.63
CA TRP A 151 16.22 8.78 9.54
C TRP A 151 15.79 8.63 11.00
N GLU A 152 14.61 9.16 11.34
CA GLU A 152 14.01 8.96 12.68
C GLU A 152 13.73 7.47 12.92
N ALA A 153 13.19 6.78 11.90
CA ALA A 153 12.94 5.35 11.98
C ALA A 153 14.22 4.54 12.16
N ALA A 154 15.28 4.84 11.41
CA ALA A 154 16.57 4.19 11.56
C ALA A 154 17.16 4.42 12.96
N ALA A 155 17.04 5.64 13.51
CA ALA A 155 17.49 5.93 14.86
C ALA A 155 16.69 5.17 15.92
N ALA A 156 15.36 5.19 15.84
CA ALA A 156 14.48 4.52 16.79
C ALA A 156 14.65 2.99 16.79
N LEU A 157 14.89 2.40 15.61
CA LEU A 157 15.02 0.96 15.42
C LEU A 157 16.47 0.46 15.45
N GLN A 158 17.43 1.34 15.76
CA GLN A 158 18.85 1.03 15.75
C GLN A 158 19.35 0.44 14.41
N GLY A 159 18.74 0.90 13.33
CA GLY A 159 19.05 0.51 11.96
C GLY A 159 19.94 1.53 11.25
N THR A 160 20.14 1.30 9.95
CA THR A 160 20.89 2.20 9.08
C THR A 160 20.06 2.65 7.89
N VAL A 161 20.39 3.81 7.34
CA VAL A 161 19.75 4.37 6.15
C VAL A 161 20.79 5.11 5.32
N GLU A 162 20.66 5.01 4.00
CA GLU A 162 21.53 5.78 3.10
C GLU A 162 21.15 7.26 3.10
N ALA A 163 22.16 8.13 3.12
CA ALA A 163 21.99 9.56 2.96
C ALA A 163 23.11 10.14 2.10
N SER A 164 22.79 11.15 1.32
CA SER A 164 23.76 11.86 0.50
C SER A 164 24.82 12.55 1.37
N PRO A 165 26.11 12.63 0.95
CA PRO A 165 27.23 13.10 1.78
C PRO A 165 27.05 14.48 2.41
N GLN A 166 26.31 15.39 1.74
CA GLN A 166 26.03 16.73 2.27
C GLN A 166 25.24 16.72 3.59
N TYR A 167 24.56 15.62 3.90
CA TYR A 167 23.77 15.48 5.14
C TYR A 167 24.51 14.78 6.28
N TRP A 168 25.66 14.16 6.06
CA TRP A 168 26.34 13.36 7.08
C TRP A 168 26.65 14.12 8.37
N ARG A 169 26.86 15.45 8.27
CA ARG A 169 27.09 16.30 9.43
C ARG A 169 25.83 16.76 10.17
N SER A 170 24.65 16.44 9.63
CA SER A 170 23.37 16.88 10.22
C SER A 170 22.88 15.97 11.34
N LEU A 171 23.54 14.83 11.60
CA LEU A 171 23.11 13.86 12.60
C LEU A 171 23.26 14.41 14.02
N PRO A 172 22.23 14.26 14.86
CA PRO A 172 22.37 14.47 16.30
C PRO A 172 23.33 13.47 16.90
N ARG A 173 23.92 13.79 18.05
CA ARG A 173 24.96 12.96 18.69
C ARG A 173 24.45 11.54 19.01
N GLU A 174 23.18 11.41 19.32
CA GLU A 174 22.51 10.16 19.69
C GLU A 174 22.29 9.22 18.49
N ALA A 175 22.37 9.75 17.27
CA ALA A 175 22.04 9.01 16.05
C ALA A 175 23.21 8.93 15.04
N GLN A 176 24.46 9.05 15.48
CA GLN A 176 25.62 9.14 14.60
C GLN A 176 25.88 7.90 13.75
N THR A 177 25.32 6.76 14.11
CA THR A 177 25.52 5.48 13.42
C THR A 177 24.50 5.20 12.31
N ILE A 178 23.43 5.98 12.22
CA ILE A 178 22.32 5.64 11.28
C ILE A 178 22.72 5.75 9.80
N PHE A 179 23.76 6.49 9.44
CA PHE A 179 24.28 6.53 8.07
C PHE A 179 25.38 5.50 7.79
N GLY A 180 25.57 4.53 8.70
CA GLY A 180 26.64 3.55 8.60
C GLY A 180 28.03 4.16 8.77
N PRO A 181 29.10 3.52 8.27
CA PRO A 181 30.48 3.94 8.44
C PRO A 181 30.84 5.10 7.49
N VAL A 182 30.20 6.25 7.65
CA VAL A 182 30.47 7.45 6.84
C VAL A 182 31.67 8.22 7.40
N ARG A 183 32.58 8.65 6.53
CA ARG A 183 33.70 9.52 6.91
C ARG A 183 33.26 10.97 6.80
N VAL A 184 32.94 11.57 7.93
CA VAL A 184 32.83 13.03 8.03
C VAL A 184 34.25 13.58 8.04
N GLY A 185 34.69 14.20 6.95
CA GLY A 185 36.03 14.77 6.86
C GLY A 185 36.33 15.68 8.06
N GLN A 186 37.44 15.43 8.72
CA GLN A 186 37.99 16.38 9.71
C GLN A 186 38.37 17.66 8.96
N ARG A 187 38.05 18.82 9.55
CA ARG A 187 38.62 20.12 9.16
C ARG A 187 40.02 20.23 9.72
#